data_cd5fc446c9b33320f7b8ff6563b9b679
#
_entry.id   cd5fc446c9b33320f7b8ff6563b9b679
#
_cell.length_a   1.000
_cell.length_b   1.000
_cell.length_c   1.000
_cell.angle_alpha   90.00
_cell.angle_beta   90.00
_cell.angle_gamma   90.00
#
_symmetry.space_group_name_H-M   'P 1'
#
loop_
_entity.id
_entity.type
_entity.pdbx_description
1 polymer ?
#
loop_
_entity_poly.entity_id
_entity_poly.type
_entity_poly.pdbx_seq_one_letter_code
_entity_poly.pdbx_strand_id
1 'polypeptide(L)'
;NGYNIWVSLLCACIAGLLAGLCTGLLHTKLGIPPILAGILTQIALYSVNLNIMQRHANQALSADKYNLVLSSRNLTHAIIVGVIFSIVIIAVLYWYFGTEQGSAIRATGCNPAMSKAQGINIDNMKLIGLALSNAIVALSGGLLSQYSGFSDVNMGRGGIVIGLAAVIIGEVLGDAILGKHMNFMGKLIFVIFGGIVYYIVIG
;
A
#
# COMPACT_ATOMS: atom_id res chain seq x y z
N ASN A 1 -0.71 -24.43 -7.41
CA ASN A 1 -1.68 -25.06 -6.50
C ASN A 1 -3.09 -24.50 -6.70
N GLY A 2 -3.79 -24.64 -7.83
CA GLY A 2 -5.24 -24.65 -8.03
C GLY A 2 -6.19 -23.69 -7.27
N TYR A 3 -5.69 -22.72 -6.52
CA TYR A 3 -6.52 -21.78 -5.75
C TYR A 3 -7.03 -20.62 -6.62
N ASN A 4 -8.25 -20.18 -6.34
CA ASN A 4 -8.85 -19.00 -6.97
C ASN A 4 -7.98 -17.76 -6.73
N ILE A 5 -7.76 -16.96 -7.78
CA ILE A 5 -6.96 -15.73 -7.76
C ILE A 5 -7.46 -14.74 -6.69
N TRP A 6 -8.76 -14.66 -6.47
CA TRP A 6 -9.36 -13.83 -5.44
C TRP A 6 -8.94 -14.24 -4.02
N VAL A 7 -8.82 -15.56 -3.77
CA VAL A 7 -8.31 -16.08 -2.50
C VAL A 7 -6.85 -15.69 -2.31
N SER A 8 -6.04 -15.72 -3.36
CA SER A 8 -4.63 -15.29 -3.32
C SER A 8 -4.51 -13.80 -2.98
N LEU A 9 -5.33 -12.93 -3.58
CA LEU A 9 -5.37 -11.50 -3.27
C LEU A 9 -5.82 -11.22 -1.84
N LEU A 10 -6.82 -11.95 -1.35
CA LEU A 10 -7.26 -11.85 0.04
C LEU A 10 -6.16 -12.29 1.01
N CYS A 11 -5.47 -13.39 0.73
CA CYS A 11 -4.32 -13.83 1.54
C CYS A 11 -3.19 -12.81 1.54
N ALA A 12 -2.90 -12.16 0.40
CA ALA A 12 -1.92 -11.10 0.32
C ALA A 12 -2.32 -9.89 1.19
N CYS A 13 -3.59 -9.50 1.14
CA CYS A 13 -4.13 -8.41 1.96
C CYS A 13 -4.02 -8.71 3.46
N ILE A 14 -4.38 -9.93 3.88
CA ILE A 14 -4.28 -10.38 5.29
C ILE A 14 -2.81 -10.42 5.73
N ALA A 15 -1.92 -10.95 4.91
CA ALA A 15 -0.48 -10.99 5.21
C ALA A 15 0.09 -9.58 5.37
N GLY A 16 -0.30 -8.63 4.49
CA GLY A 16 0.08 -7.23 4.61
C GLY A 16 -0.46 -6.57 5.86
N LEU A 17 -1.72 -6.85 6.23
CA LEU A 17 -2.33 -6.36 7.46
C LEU A 17 -1.55 -6.85 8.70
N LEU A 18 -1.20 -8.12 8.76
CA LEU A 18 -0.39 -8.69 9.86
C LEU A 18 1.01 -8.07 9.91
N ALA A 19 1.64 -7.85 8.75
CA ALA A 19 2.93 -7.16 8.66
C ALA A 19 2.84 -5.72 9.18
N GLY A 20 1.78 -5.00 8.80
CA GLY A 20 1.51 -3.65 9.28
C GLY A 20 1.22 -3.58 10.78
N LEU A 21 0.50 -4.56 11.33
CA LEU A 21 0.31 -4.69 12.78
C LEU A 21 1.65 -4.91 13.48
N CYS A 22 2.53 -5.74 12.94
CA CYS A 22 3.85 -5.98 13.49
C CYS A 22 4.69 -4.69 13.51
N THR A 23 4.72 -3.94 12.40
CA THR A 23 5.38 -2.63 12.31
C THR A 23 4.78 -1.63 13.31
N GLY A 24 3.46 -1.60 13.41
CA GLY A 24 2.74 -0.74 14.34
C GLY A 24 3.06 -1.04 15.80
N LEU A 25 3.13 -2.30 16.17
CA LEU A 25 3.52 -2.73 17.53
C LEU A 25 4.97 -2.34 17.85
N LEU A 26 5.90 -2.51 16.91
CA LEU A 26 7.29 -2.08 17.08
C LEU A 26 7.36 -0.56 17.32
N HIS A 27 6.56 0.22 16.61
CA HIS A 27 6.53 1.68 16.78
C HIS A 27 5.85 2.10 18.07
N THR A 28 4.66 1.57 18.39
CA THR A 28 3.83 2.06 19.51
C THR A 28 4.24 1.49 20.85
N LYS A 29 4.63 0.20 20.91
CA LYS A 29 4.98 -0.48 22.16
C LYS A 29 6.47 -0.37 22.50
N LEU A 30 7.34 -0.48 21.50
CA LEU A 30 8.80 -0.43 21.69
C LEU A 30 9.37 0.99 21.49
N GLY A 31 8.55 1.96 21.06
CA GLY A 31 8.99 3.34 20.86
C GLY A 31 9.98 3.53 19.71
N ILE A 32 10.10 2.53 18.81
CA ILE A 32 11.03 2.61 17.67
C ILE A 32 10.54 3.66 16.68
N PRO A 33 11.42 4.52 16.12
CA PRO A 33 11.04 5.46 15.07
C PRO A 33 10.32 4.76 13.90
N PRO A 34 9.27 5.37 13.29
CA PRO A 34 8.43 4.70 12.30
C PRO A 34 9.21 4.16 11.10
N ILE A 35 10.18 4.93 10.60
CA ILE A 35 11.04 4.54 9.45
C ILE A 35 11.86 3.30 9.81
N LEU A 36 12.46 3.28 11.00
CA LEU A 36 13.28 2.16 11.45
C LEU A 36 12.44 0.91 11.69
N ALA A 37 11.25 1.04 12.29
CA ALA A 37 10.30 -0.04 12.47
C ALA A 37 9.89 -0.66 11.12
N GLY A 38 9.66 0.17 10.10
CA GLY A 38 9.37 -0.28 8.73
C GLY A 38 10.53 -1.07 8.11
N ILE A 39 11.76 -0.58 8.23
CA ILE A 39 12.96 -1.26 7.71
C ILE A 39 13.17 -2.61 8.42
N LEU A 40 13.01 -2.67 9.74
CA LEU A 40 13.13 -3.92 10.50
C LEU A 40 12.09 -4.95 10.05
N THR A 41 10.85 -4.54 9.90
CA THR A 41 9.77 -5.42 9.40
C THR A 41 10.06 -5.87 7.97
N GLN A 42 10.56 -5.00 7.10
CA GLN A 42 10.94 -5.36 5.73
C GLN A 42 12.03 -6.42 5.68
N ILE A 43 13.08 -6.29 6.50
CA ILE A 43 14.18 -7.28 6.56
C ILE A 43 13.66 -8.62 7.12
N ALA A 44 12.83 -8.58 8.16
CA ALA A 44 12.23 -9.79 8.72
C ALA A 44 11.35 -10.51 7.70
N LEU A 45 10.49 -9.78 6.99
CA LEU A 45 9.62 -10.33 5.95
C LEU A 45 10.40 -10.86 4.74
N TYR A 46 11.54 -10.26 4.40
CA TYR A 46 12.42 -10.77 3.35
C TYR A 46 12.86 -12.22 3.67
N SER A 47 13.28 -12.46 4.90
CA SER A 47 13.71 -13.80 5.35
C SER A 47 12.54 -14.81 5.35
N VAL A 48 11.34 -14.37 5.79
CA VAL A 48 10.12 -15.18 5.77
C VAL A 48 9.72 -15.54 4.33
N ASN A 49 9.70 -14.54 3.43
CA ASN A 49 9.35 -14.73 2.03
C ASN A 49 10.32 -15.70 1.34
N LEU A 50 11.63 -15.55 1.58
CA LEU A 50 12.64 -16.44 1.02
C LEU A 50 12.43 -17.90 1.47
N ASN A 51 12.02 -18.08 2.73
CA ASN A 51 11.73 -19.42 3.25
C ASN A 51 10.45 -20.01 2.63
N ILE A 52 9.37 -19.21 2.51
CA ILE A 52 8.12 -19.63 1.86
C ILE A 52 8.34 -19.98 0.38
N MET A 53 9.20 -19.24 -0.32
CA MET A 53 9.57 -19.46 -1.71
C MET A 53 10.62 -20.59 -1.89
N GLN A 54 10.86 -21.41 -0.86
CA GLN A 54 11.81 -22.53 -0.88
C GLN A 54 13.23 -22.11 -1.33
N ARG A 55 13.67 -20.94 -0.92
CA ARG A 55 14.96 -20.29 -1.28
C ARG A 55 15.12 -19.96 -2.77
N HIS A 56 14.05 -20.01 -3.54
CA HIS A 56 14.04 -19.47 -4.90
C HIS A 56 13.72 -17.98 -4.85
N ALA A 57 14.62 -17.13 -5.33
CA ALA A 57 14.42 -15.68 -5.33
C ALA A 57 13.31 -15.24 -6.29
N ASN A 58 13.06 -16.01 -7.33
CA ASN A 58 12.06 -15.73 -8.36
C ASN A 58 11.21 -17.00 -8.63
N GLN A 59 9.90 -16.80 -8.70
CA GLN A 59 8.94 -17.87 -8.98
C GLN A 59 8.00 -17.44 -10.11
N ALA A 60 8.05 -18.16 -11.23
CA ALA A 60 7.21 -17.88 -12.37
C ALA A 60 5.74 -18.25 -12.09
N LEU A 61 4.84 -17.36 -12.46
CA LEU A 61 3.39 -17.57 -12.47
C LEU A 61 2.98 -17.93 -13.91
N SER A 62 2.65 -19.19 -14.15
CA SER A 62 2.22 -19.66 -15.49
C SER A 62 0.88 -19.02 -15.85
N ALA A 63 0.90 -18.02 -16.72
CA ALA A 63 -0.28 -17.32 -17.22
C ALA A 63 -1.25 -18.26 -18.00
N ASP A 64 -0.76 -19.39 -18.52
CA ASP A 64 -1.58 -20.37 -19.25
C ASP A 64 -2.38 -21.30 -18.32
N LYS A 65 -1.99 -21.38 -17.05
CA LYS A 65 -2.60 -22.29 -16.07
C LYS A 65 -3.63 -21.60 -15.19
N TYR A 66 -3.62 -20.28 -15.12
CA TYR A 66 -4.49 -19.48 -14.25
C TYR A 66 -5.11 -18.31 -15.02
N ASN A 67 -6.42 -18.10 -14.85
CA ASN A 67 -7.10 -16.91 -15.35
C ASN A 67 -6.66 -15.69 -14.51
N LEU A 68 -5.55 -15.05 -14.89
CA LEU A 68 -5.03 -13.89 -14.20
C LEU A 68 -5.96 -12.69 -14.37
N VAL A 69 -6.21 -11.93 -13.29
CA VAL A 69 -7.00 -10.68 -13.33
C VAL A 69 -6.25 -9.61 -14.13
N LEU A 70 -4.92 -9.57 -13.98
CA LEU A 70 -4.01 -8.70 -14.72
C LEU A 70 -3.01 -9.56 -15.48
N SER A 71 -2.97 -9.43 -16.81
CA SER A 71 -2.00 -10.13 -17.65
C SER A 71 -1.34 -9.14 -18.60
N SER A 72 -0.02 -9.23 -18.73
CA SER A 72 0.74 -8.42 -19.70
C SER A 72 0.45 -8.77 -21.16
N ARG A 73 -0.27 -9.88 -21.43
CA ARG A 73 -0.67 -10.29 -22.80
C ARG A 73 -1.62 -9.30 -23.47
N ASN A 74 -2.51 -8.65 -22.70
CA ASN A 74 -3.46 -7.65 -23.18
C ASN A 74 -3.29 -6.34 -22.40
N LEU A 75 -2.39 -5.47 -22.88
CA LEU A 75 -2.06 -4.20 -22.22
C LEU A 75 -3.30 -3.34 -21.96
N THR A 76 -4.20 -3.24 -22.94
CA THR A 76 -5.44 -2.45 -22.82
C THR A 76 -6.33 -2.97 -21.68
N HIS A 77 -6.51 -4.30 -21.60
CA HIS A 77 -7.30 -4.92 -20.54
C HIS A 77 -6.66 -4.72 -19.16
N ALA A 78 -5.33 -4.85 -19.08
CA ALA A 78 -4.59 -4.63 -17.84
C ALA A 78 -4.72 -3.18 -17.33
N ILE A 79 -4.65 -2.18 -18.22
CA ILE A 79 -4.84 -0.77 -17.87
C ILE A 79 -6.26 -0.52 -17.36
N ILE A 80 -7.28 -1.02 -18.06
CA ILE A 80 -8.68 -0.83 -17.67
C ILE A 80 -8.93 -1.42 -16.28
N VAL A 81 -8.49 -2.67 -16.05
CA VAL A 81 -8.65 -3.34 -14.76
C VAL A 81 -7.88 -2.62 -13.65
N GLY A 82 -6.65 -2.16 -13.92
CA GLY A 82 -5.85 -1.39 -12.98
C GLY A 82 -6.52 -0.07 -12.59
N VAL A 83 -7.11 0.66 -13.56
CA VAL A 83 -7.86 1.90 -13.29
C VAL A 83 -9.12 1.61 -12.48
N ILE A 84 -9.89 0.59 -12.82
CA ILE A 84 -11.09 0.19 -12.05
C ILE A 84 -10.70 -0.15 -10.60
N PHE A 85 -9.61 -0.92 -10.42
CA PHE A 85 -9.14 -1.29 -9.10
C PHE A 85 -8.70 -0.08 -8.27
N SER A 86 -8.01 0.87 -8.91
CA SER A 86 -7.62 2.14 -8.27
C SER A 86 -8.83 2.96 -7.83
N ILE A 87 -9.86 3.07 -8.68
CA ILE A 87 -11.11 3.77 -8.36
C ILE A 87 -11.82 3.10 -7.18
N VAL A 88 -11.89 1.76 -7.16
CA VAL A 88 -12.51 1.01 -6.06
C VAL A 88 -11.75 1.26 -4.75
N ILE A 89 -10.42 1.21 -4.77
CA ILE A 89 -9.61 1.48 -3.57
C ILE A 89 -9.83 2.92 -3.07
N ILE A 90 -9.85 3.92 -3.98
CA ILE A 90 -10.12 5.31 -3.60
C ILE A 90 -11.50 5.43 -2.96
N ALA A 91 -12.52 4.81 -3.54
CA ALA A 91 -13.89 4.85 -3.01
C ALA A 91 -13.97 4.22 -1.61
N VAL A 92 -13.33 3.05 -1.41
CA VAL A 92 -13.27 2.37 -0.12
C VAL A 92 -12.53 3.21 0.92
N LEU A 93 -11.38 3.79 0.55
CA LEU A 93 -10.62 4.66 1.45
C LEU A 93 -11.40 5.93 1.80
N TYR A 94 -12.04 6.55 0.81
CA TYR A 94 -12.84 7.75 1.04
C TYR A 94 -14.00 7.46 2.01
N TRP A 95 -14.70 6.34 1.81
CA TRP A 95 -15.75 5.90 2.72
C TRP A 95 -15.21 5.61 4.12
N TYR A 96 -14.11 4.86 4.23
CA TYR A 96 -13.50 4.50 5.51
C TYR A 96 -13.01 5.73 6.29
N PHE A 97 -12.31 6.65 5.63
CA PHE A 97 -11.83 7.88 6.26
C PHE A 97 -12.93 8.91 6.56
N GLY A 98 -14.15 8.69 6.08
CA GLY A 98 -15.37 9.39 6.48
C GLY A 98 -15.99 8.85 7.77
N THR A 99 -15.61 7.65 8.24
CA THR A 99 -16.11 7.09 9.49
C THR A 99 -15.46 7.73 10.72
N GLU A 100 -16.00 7.50 11.91
CA GLU A 100 -15.43 7.99 13.16
C GLU A 100 -14.00 7.53 13.39
N GLN A 101 -13.71 6.25 13.09
CA GLN A 101 -12.34 5.71 13.19
C GLN A 101 -11.39 6.38 12.18
N GLY A 102 -11.81 6.56 10.95
CA GLY A 102 -11.01 7.22 9.92
C GLY A 102 -10.76 8.69 10.25
N SER A 103 -11.75 9.42 10.78
CA SER A 103 -11.58 10.79 11.24
C SER A 103 -10.62 10.89 12.44
N ALA A 104 -10.68 9.93 13.38
CA ALA A 104 -9.74 9.85 14.50
C ALA A 104 -8.30 9.58 14.05
N ILE A 105 -8.08 8.72 13.04
CA ILE A 105 -6.75 8.49 12.45
C ILE A 105 -6.22 9.78 11.82
N ARG A 106 -7.04 10.50 11.06
CA ARG A 106 -6.66 11.78 10.44
C ARG A 106 -6.34 12.84 11.47
N ALA A 107 -7.17 12.97 12.50
CA ALA A 107 -6.94 13.92 13.62
C ALA A 107 -5.62 13.60 14.34
N THR A 108 -5.34 12.32 14.60
CA THR A 108 -4.10 11.86 15.21
C THR A 108 -2.87 12.20 14.34
N GLY A 109 -3.01 12.13 13.02
CA GLY A 109 -1.95 12.51 12.09
C GLY A 109 -1.68 14.02 12.07
N CYS A 110 -2.73 14.86 12.20
CA CYS A 110 -2.60 16.31 12.20
C CYS A 110 -2.07 16.86 13.53
N ASN A 111 -2.64 16.43 14.65
CA ASN A 111 -2.23 16.89 15.98
C ASN A 111 -2.44 15.80 17.05
N PRO A 112 -1.40 15.00 17.34
CA PRO A 112 -1.48 13.93 18.32
C PRO A 112 -1.85 14.43 19.74
N ALA A 113 -1.32 15.60 20.15
CA ALA A 113 -1.57 16.13 21.48
C ALA A 113 -3.04 16.51 21.68
N MET A 114 -3.65 17.15 20.69
CA MET A 114 -5.08 17.50 20.70
C MET A 114 -5.96 16.25 20.69
N SER A 115 -5.62 15.26 19.87
CA SER A 115 -6.36 14.00 19.80
C SER A 115 -6.35 13.25 21.13
N LYS A 116 -5.20 13.26 21.83
CA LYS A 116 -5.07 12.68 23.17
C LYS A 116 -5.94 13.42 24.21
N ALA A 117 -5.98 14.75 24.11
CA ALA A 117 -6.82 15.57 25.01
C ALA A 117 -8.33 15.28 24.82
N GLN A 118 -8.74 14.87 23.63
CA GLN A 118 -10.10 14.45 23.31
C GLN A 118 -10.40 12.97 23.66
N GLY A 119 -9.46 12.28 24.31
CA GLY A 119 -9.64 10.89 24.74
C GLY A 119 -9.36 9.85 23.66
N ILE A 120 -8.84 10.24 22.49
CA ILE A 120 -8.50 9.30 21.42
C ILE A 120 -7.22 8.55 21.78
N ASN A 121 -7.24 7.23 21.68
CA ASN A 121 -6.05 6.41 21.88
C ASN A 121 -5.15 6.48 20.64
N ILE A 122 -4.10 7.32 20.72
CA ILE A 122 -3.18 7.60 19.60
C ILE A 122 -2.48 6.34 19.12
N ASP A 123 -2.07 5.45 20.02
CA ASP A 123 -1.31 4.25 19.70
C ASP A 123 -2.13 3.27 18.88
N ASN A 124 -3.40 3.09 19.25
CA ASN A 124 -4.33 2.27 18.48
C ASN A 124 -4.62 2.86 17.09
N MET A 125 -4.76 4.19 16.99
CA MET A 125 -5.00 4.85 15.70
C MET A 125 -3.80 4.71 14.77
N LYS A 126 -2.59 4.87 15.28
CA LYS A 126 -1.35 4.63 14.52
C LYS A 126 -1.23 3.18 14.07
N LEU A 127 -1.53 2.23 14.95
CA LEU A 127 -1.47 0.79 14.67
C LEU A 127 -2.45 0.40 13.55
N ILE A 128 -3.70 0.88 13.62
CA ILE A 128 -4.73 0.62 12.60
C ILE A 128 -4.31 1.27 11.26
N GLY A 129 -3.83 2.51 11.28
CA GLY A 129 -3.37 3.21 10.08
C GLY A 129 -2.22 2.47 9.38
N LEU A 130 -1.22 2.00 10.14
CA LEU A 130 -0.11 1.21 9.60
C LEU A 130 -0.56 -0.16 9.08
N ALA A 131 -1.47 -0.83 9.77
CA ALA A 131 -2.03 -2.10 9.31
C ALA A 131 -2.79 -1.94 7.99
N LEU A 132 -3.66 -0.93 7.89
CA LEU A 132 -4.43 -0.66 6.69
C LEU A 132 -3.54 -0.30 5.49
N SER A 133 -2.55 0.58 5.69
CA SER A 133 -1.64 0.97 4.61
C SER A 133 -0.83 -0.22 4.08
N ASN A 134 -0.30 -1.07 4.96
CA ASN A 134 0.43 -2.27 4.55
C ASN A 134 -0.46 -3.31 3.85
N ALA A 135 -1.74 -3.42 4.24
CA ALA A 135 -2.70 -4.27 3.55
C ALA A 135 -2.89 -3.84 2.08
N ILE A 136 -3.00 -2.52 1.83
CA ILE A 136 -3.14 -1.97 0.48
C ILE A 136 -1.86 -2.17 -0.33
N VAL A 137 -0.69 -1.95 0.28
CA VAL A 137 0.62 -2.19 -0.36
C VAL A 137 0.78 -3.66 -0.76
N ALA A 138 0.42 -4.60 0.11
CA ALA A 138 0.50 -6.02 -0.18
C ALA A 138 -0.48 -6.44 -1.30
N LEU A 139 -1.67 -5.85 -1.32
CA LEU A 139 -2.64 -6.07 -2.39
C LEU A 139 -2.11 -5.55 -3.73
N SER A 140 -1.49 -4.37 -3.75
CA SER A 140 -0.81 -3.81 -4.93
C SER A 140 0.34 -4.72 -5.39
N GLY A 141 1.15 -5.24 -4.47
CA GLY A 141 2.22 -6.20 -4.78
C GLY A 141 1.69 -7.50 -5.39
N GLY A 142 0.56 -8.01 -4.90
CA GLY A 142 -0.11 -9.17 -5.48
C GLY A 142 -0.61 -8.93 -6.91
N LEU A 143 -1.15 -7.76 -7.20
CA LEU A 143 -1.55 -7.36 -8.56
C LEU A 143 -0.35 -7.18 -9.48
N LEU A 144 0.73 -6.58 -8.98
CA LEU A 144 1.97 -6.38 -9.74
C LEU A 144 2.61 -7.71 -10.12
N SER A 145 2.63 -8.70 -9.22
CA SER A 145 3.15 -10.02 -9.50
C SER A 145 2.33 -10.76 -10.56
N GLN A 146 1.00 -10.59 -10.57
CA GLN A 146 0.13 -11.13 -11.62
C GLN A 146 0.40 -10.47 -12.98
N TYR A 147 0.55 -9.14 -13.00
CA TYR A 147 0.87 -8.40 -14.22
C TYR A 147 2.22 -8.83 -14.81
N SER A 148 3.24 -8.94 -13.97
CA SER A 148 4.59 -9.33 -14.39
C SER A 148 4.70 -10.81 -14.78
N GLY A 149 3.77 -11.67 -14.32
CA GLY A 149 3.82 -13.12 -14.56
C GLY A 149 4.87 -13.85 -13.74
N PHE A 150 5.47 -13.19 -12.76
CA PHE A 150 6.41 -13.78 -11.80
C PHE A 150 6.36 -13.04 -10.48
N SER A 151 6.80 -13.70 -9.42
CA SER A 151 6.99 -13.11 -8.09
C SER A 151 8.47 -13.17 -7.73
N ASP A 152 9.06 -12.02 -7.42
CA ASP A 152 10.46 -11.89 -6.99
C ASP A 152 10.51 -11.28 -5.59
N VAL A 153 11.36 -11.84 -4.73
CA VAL A 153 11.54 -11.34 -3.35
C VAL A 153 12.05 -9.89 -3.33
N ASN A 154 12.76 -9.47 -4.38
CA ASN A 154 13.30 -8.12 -4.52
C ASN A 154 12.34 -7.13 -5.19
N MET A 155 11.14 -7.55 -5.62
CA MET A 155 10.19 -6.72 -6.36
C MET A 155 9.76 -5.45 -5.62
N GLY A 156 9.80 -5.47 -4.26
CA GLY A 156 9.53 -4.32 -3.40
C GLY A 156 10.73 -3.42 -3.12
N ARG A 157 11.94 -3.74 -3.61
CA ARG A 157 13.13 -2.91 -3.41
C ARG A 157 12.97 -1.58 -4.15
N GLY A 158 13.22 -0.49 -3.42
CA GLY A 158 13.02 0.87 -3.97
C GLY A 158 11.59 1.38 -3.85
N GLY A 159 10.61 0.54 -3.51
CA GLY A 159 9.20 0.94 -3.38
C GLY A 159 8.97 2.09 -2.39
N ILE A 160 9.78 2.18 -1.32
CA ILE A 160 9.74 3.29 -0.36
C ILE A 160 10.09 4.61 -1.05
N VAL A 161 11.14 4.63 -1.87
CA VAL A 161 11.58 5.84 -2.59
C VAL A 161 10.55 6.25 -3.63
N ILE A 162 10.03 5.28 -4.38
CA ILE A 162 8.98 5.51 -5.40
C ILE A 162 7.71 6.06 -4.74
N GLY A 163 7.26 5.43 -3.65
CA GLY A 163 6.08 5.86 -2.91
C GLY A 163 6.23 7.25 -2.32
N LEU A 164 7.36 7.55 -1.70
CA LEU A 164 7.64 8.87 -1.14
C LEU A 164 7.69 9.95 -2.23
N ALA A 165 8.37 9.67 -3.34
CA ALA A 165 8.43 10.58 -4.48
C ALA A 165 7.03 10.83 -5.08
N ALA A 166 6.22 9.78 -5.26
CA ALA A 166 4.86 9.90 -5.77
C ALA A 166 3.97 10.78 -4.89
N VAL A 167 4.08 10.63 -3.56
CA VAL A 167 3.33 11.45 -2.60
C VAL A 167 3.78 12.92 -2.66
N ILE A 168 5.09 13.18 -2.63
CA ILE A 168 5.62 14.55 -2.66
C ILE A 168 5.26 15.24 -3.97
N ILE A 169 5.46 14.57 -5.12
CA ILE A 169 5.09 15.13 -6.42
C ILE A 169 3.57 15.38 -6.48
N GLY A 170 2.78 14.42 -5.99
CA GLY A 170 1.32 14.55 -5.94
C GLY A 170 0.85 15.72 -5.07
N GLU A 171 1.42 15.92 -3.88
CA GLU A 171 1.10 17.05 -3.01
C GLU A 171 1.49 18.39 -3.64
N VAL A 172 2.71 18.49 -4.17
CA VAL A 172 3.19 19.73 -4.83
C VAL A 172 2.33 20.09 -6.04
N LEU A 173 2.01 19.13 -6.90
CA LEU A 173 1.13 19.35 -8.05
C LEU A 173 -0.29 19.73 -7.61
N GLY A 174 -0.79 19.07 -6.59
CA GLY A 174 -2.11 19.35 -6.05
C GLY A 174 -2.23 20.75 -5.46
N ASP A 175 -1.26 21.16 -4.66
CA ASP A 175 -1.21 22.49 -4.06
C ASP A 175 -1.01 23.59 -5.12
N ALA A 176 -0.27 23.30 -6.21
CA ALA A 176 -0.07 24.24 -7.32
C ALA A 176 -1.33 24.47 -8.17
N ILE A 177 -2.15 23.40 -8.37
CA ILE A 177 -3.31 23.45 -9.27
C ILE A 177 -4.60 23.86 -8.53
N LEU A 178 -4.85 23.31 -7.33
CA LEU A 178 -6.10 23.51 -6.57
C LEU A 178 -5.93 24.40 -5.34
N GLY A 179 -4.70 24.84 -5.03
CA GLY A 179 -4.41 25.65 -3.86
C GLY A 179 -4.47 24.86 -2.54
N LYS A 180 -4.17 25.57 -1.44
CA LYS A 180 -3.99 25.00 -0.10
C LYS A 180 -5.24 24.35 0.56
N HIS A 181 -6.40 24.42 -0.10
CA HIS A 181 -7.68 23.90 0.41
C HIS A 181 -8.13 22.61 -0.27
N MET A 182 -7.20 21.71 -0.61
CA MET A 182 -7.56 20.43 -1.22
C MET A 182 -8.38 19.53 -0.30
N ASN A 183 -9.50 19.04 -0.82
CA ASN A 183 -10.28 17.97 -0.19
C ASN A 183 -9.46 16.67 -0.12
N PHE A 184 -9.76 15.82 0.86
CA PHE A 184 -9.08 14.52 1.02
C PHE A 184 -9.13 13.66 -0.25
N MET A 185 -10.25 13.68 -0.98
CA MET A 185 -10.39 12.98 -2.26
C MET A 185 -9.42 13.53 -3.33
N GLY A 186 -9.24 14.83 -3.38
CA GLY A 186 -8.25 15.47 -4.26
C GLY A 186 -6.84 14.96 -3.98
N LYS A 187 -6.44 14.91 -2.71
CA LYS A 187 -5.12 14.38 -2.31
C LYS A 187 -4.89 12.95 -2.80
N LEU A 188 -5.88 12.06 -2.64
CA LEU A 188 -5.77 10.67 -3.13
C LEU A 188 -5.58 10.58 -4.64
N ILE A 189 -6.30 11.42 -5.41
CA ILE A 189 -6.19 11.46 -6.87
C ILE A 189 -4.82 12.00 -7.28
N PHE A 190 -4.35 13.09 -6.65
CA PHE A 190 -3.05 13.67 -7.00
C PHE A 190 -1.86 12.79 -6.64
N VAL A 191 -1.95 11.95 -5.62
CA VAL A 191 -0.92 10.92 -5.33
C VAL A 191 -0.79 9.92 -6.48
N ILE A 192 -1.91 9.51 -7.10
CA ILE A 192 -1.87 8.64 -8.28
C ILE A 192 -1.21 9.36 -9.46
N PHE A 193 -1.57 10.62 -9.71
CA PHE A 193 -0.91 11.43 -10.73
C PHE A 193 0.59 11.61 -10.47
N GLY A 194 0.98 11.82 -9.20
CA GLY A 194 2.38 11.87 -8.79
C GLY A 194 3.15 10.60 -9.12
N GLY A 195 2.54 9.43 -8.91
CA GLY A 195 3.11 8.15 -9.31
C GLY A 195 3.28 8.02 -10.82
N ILE A 196 2.29 8.44 -11.60
CA ILE A 196 2.37 8.43 -13.07
C ILE A 196 3.49 9.35 -13.56
N VAL A 197 3.58 10.57 -13.04
CA VAL A 197 4.64 11.54 -13.38
C VAL A 197 6.01 10.98 -13.02
N TYR A 198 6.14 10.35 -11.85
CA TYR A 198 7.39 9.71 -11.44
C TYR A 198 7.86 8.68 -12.45
N TYR A 199 6.97 7.78 -12.90
CA TYR A 199 7.30 6.76 -13.88
C TYR A 199 7.59 7.33 -15.28
N ILE A 200 6.96 8.43 -15.69
CA ILE A 200 7.24 9.11 -16.95
C ILE A 200 8.64 9.75 -16.92
N VAL A 201 9.08 10.24 -15.76
CA VAL A 201 10.40 10.90 -15.63
C VAL A 201 11.54 9.90 -15.59
N ILE A 202 11.31 8.69 -15.05
CA ILE A 202 12.34 7.66 -14.91
C ILE A 202 12.44 6.74 -16.14
N GLY A 203 11.33 6.51 -16.87
CA GLY A 203 11.29 5.66 -18.06
C GLY A 203 11.66 6.41 -19.31
#